data_9e38675b062a4f280f84fe3d3482f40c
#
_entry.id   9e38675b062a4f280f84fe3d3482f40c
#
_cell.length_a   1.000
_cell.length_b   1.000
_cell.length_c   1.000
_cell.angle_alpha   90.00
_cell.angle_beta   90.00
_cell.angle_gamma   90.00
#
_symmetry.space_group_name_H-M   'P 1'
#
loop_
_entity.id
_entity.type
_entity.pdbx_description
1 polymer ?
#
loop_
_entity_poly.entity_id
_entity_poly.type
_entity_poly.pdbx_seq_one_letter_code
_entity_poly.pdbx_strand_id
1 'polypeptide(L)'
;MRSPDSSPKYKLRLLWAYKDVLRNHFPMVTKWYSEKFRQSQLNAAHRLKGKGKINVAFFLTIPGMWKSDYLFRAMQDHPRYNPYVVIYPYSSYKGFSQQEVNETLRRTEAFIAGKGYKYVIPYDEKRHKWEDVKRTLNPDIVIFSTPYKDHLPQYFIYHFRDKLTCYVPYGFISLELSHINYNLIFHNLVGLHFVETELHRQMAVTFGRNNGINAVVTGYLGTEVFLHEDYHAVYQWKPQDKVKKKVIWAPHHTIDNDIEGSTFLLMCEDMLRFAAKYREDIQFVFKPHPLLKFKLQLLWGKERTDDYYAQWSSGENTQLEEASYVDLFLTSDAMIHDSGSFTTEYLFTRNPVMYLSDETLAAKRFGPFGLKSYGCHYHGVSCVEVEKFLADVVIAGNDPMKEQRDDFFNQYLKPIDGMMPSDRIIYEIEKLINS
;
A
#
# COMPACT_ATOMS: atom_id res chain seq x y z
N MET A 1 -22.12 12.89 -33.02
CA MET A 1 -20.92 12.05 -33.09
C MET A 1 -19.75 12.92 -33.50
N ARG A 2 -18.78 13.21 -32.60
CA ARG A 2 -17.56 13.92 -32.95
C ARG A 2 -16.64 12.92 -33.67
N SER A 3 -16.07 13.30 -34.82
CA SER A 3 -15.09 12.52 -35.57
C SER A 3 -13.88 12.17 -34.67
N PRO A 4 -13.27 10.98 -34.78
CA PRO A 4 -12.08 10.63 -34.01
C PRO A 4 -10.97 11.64 -34.28
N ASP A 5 -10.38 12.16 -33.22
CA ASP A 5 -9.25 13.08 -33.30
C ASP A 5 -8.10 12.42 -34.08
N SER A 6 -7.81 12.94 -35.27
CA SER A 6 -6.76 12.41 -36.17
C SER A 6 -5.36 12.90 -35.82
N SER A 7 -5.17 13.50 -34.64
CA SER A 7 -3.87 14.01 -34.21
C SER A 7 -2.78 12.92 -34.13
N PRO A 8 -1.51 13.25 -34.43
CA PRO A 8 -0.40 12.31 -34.28
C PRO A 8 -0.30 11.69 -32.89
N LYS A 9 -0.75 12.40 -31.84
CA LYS A 9 -0.81 11.92 -30.45
C LYS A 9 -1.83 10.80 -30.27
N TYR A 10 -2.98 10.88 -30.96
CA TYR A 10 -4.03 9.85 -30.90
C TYR A 10 -3.56 8.55 -31.59
N LYS A 11 -2.91 8.68 -32.76
CA LYS A 11 -2.33 7.53 -33.48
C LYS A 11 -1.23 6.83 -32.68
N LEU A 12 -0.38 7.58 -31.99
CA LEU A 12 0.64 7.04 -31.09
C LEU A 12 0.02 6.31 -29.88
N ARG A 13 -1.07 6.84 -29.29
CA ARG A 13 -1.81 6.19 -28.19
C ARG A 13 -2.48 4.90 -28.66
N LEU A 14 -3.10 4.88 -29.82
CA LEU A 14 -3.68 3.67 -30.40
C LEU A 14 -2.63 2.61 -30.69
N LEU A 15 -1.48 2.99 -31.27
CA LEU A 15 -0.38 2.06 -31.55
C LEU A 15 0.22 1.48 -30.26
N TRP A 16 0.28 2.28 -29.21
CA TRP A 16 0.74 1.85 -27.90
C TRP A 16 -0.25 0.89 -27.23
N ALA A 17 -1.55 1.20 -27.26
CA ALA A 17 -2.61 0.34 -26.79
C ALA A 17 -2.66 -0.99 -27.57
N TYR A 18 -2.51 -0.96 -28.89
CA TYR A 18 -2.48 -2.16 -29.73
C TYR A 18 -1.27 -3.06 -29.41
N LYS A 19 -0.07 -2.49 -29.31
CA LYS A 19 1.13 -3.24 -28.91
C LYS A 19 0.98 -3.86 -27.54
N ASP A 20 0.27 -3.20 -26.66
CA ASP A 20 0.02 -3.68 -25.30
C ASP A 20 -0.99 -4.81 -25.26
N VAL A 21 -2.07 -4.74 -26.05
CA VAL A 21 -3.00 -5.85 -26.25
C VAL A 21 -2.28 -7.09 -26.77
N LEU A 22 -1.42 -6.94 -27.79
CA LEU A 22 -0.60 -8.04 -28.31
C LEU A 22 0.30 -8.66 -27.23
N ARG A 23 0.97 -7.83 -26.43
CA ARG A 23 1.86 -8.29 -25.36
C ARG A 23 1.13 -8.99 -24.22
N ASN A 24 -0.07 -8.54 -23.87
CA ASN A 24 -0.85 -9.10 -22.77
C ASN A 24 -1.64 -10.37 -23.15
N HIS A 25 -2.12 -10.47 -24.38
CA HIS A 25 -3.02 -11.56 -24.81
C HIS A 25 -2.31 -12.75 -25.46
N PHE A 26 -1.06 -12.57 -25.92
CA PHE A 26 -0.29 -13.65 -26.53
C PHE A 26 0.83 -14.13 -25.59
N PRO A 27 0.67 -15.26 -24.90
CA PRO A 27 1.64 -15.75 -23.90
C PRO A 27 3.06 -15.90 -24.41
N MET A 28 3.23 -16.42 -25.65
CA MET A 28 4.55 -16.58 -26.27
C MET A 28 5.23 -15.23 -26.57
N VAL A 29 4.45 -14.26 -27.04
CA VAL A 29 4.96 -12.91 -27.30
C VAL A 29 5.37 -12.24 -26.01
N THR A 30 4.57 -12.38 -24.95
CA THR A 30 4.91 -11.84 -23.63
C THR A 30 6.17 -12.49 -23.08
N LYS A 31 6.29 -13.81 -23.16
CA LYS A 31 7.47 -14.55 -22.69
C LYS A 31 8.74 -14.09 -23.42
N TRP A 32 8.72 -14.10 -24.75
CA TRP A 32 9.86 -13.64 -25.55
C TRP A 32 10.25 -12.18 -25.26
N TYR A 33 9.24 -11.30 -25.09
CA TYR A 33 9.49 -9.90 -24.79
C TYR A 33 10.06 -9.71 -23.39
N SER A 34 9.55 -10.46 -22.39
CA SER A 34 10.06 -10.42 -21.02
C SER A 34 11.50 -10.94 -20.92
N GLU A 35 11.87 -11.99 -21.66
CA GLU A 35 13.24 -12.49 -21.72
C GLU A 35 14.22 -11.45 -22.29
N LYS A 36 13.85 -10.79 -23.40
CA LYS A 36 14.65 -9.69 -23.97
C LYS A 36 14.74 -8.48 -23.05
N PHE A 37 13.66 -8.17 -22.35
CA PHE A 37 13.64 -7.08 -21.39
C PHE A 37 14.53 -7.41 -20.19
N ARG A 38 14.43 -8.63 -19.69
CA ARG A 38 15.28 -9.13 -18.61
C ARG A 38 16.76 -9.04 -18.95
N GLN A 39 17.17 -9.49 -20.13
CA GLN A 39 18.57 -9.36 -20.55
C GLN A 39 19.04 -7.90 -20.54
N SER A 40 18.17 -6.97 -20.94
CA SER A 40 18.48 -5.55 -20.88
C SER A 40 18.59 -5.03 -19.43
N GLN A 41 17.80 -5.57 -18.50
CA GLN A 41 17.88 -5.26 -17.06
C GLN A 41 19.20 -5.76 -16.45
N LEU A 42 19.60 -7.00 -16.76
CA LEU A 42 20.89 -7.55 -16.31
C LEU A 42 22.05 -6.72 -16.83
N ASN A 43 22.04 -6.37 -18.12
CA ASN A 43 23.05 -5.50 -18.69
C ASN A 43 23.06 -4.09 -18.05
N ALA A 44 21.89 -3.57 -17.66
CA ALA A 44 21.79 -2.30 -16.94
C ALA A 44 22.41 -2.40 -15.54
N ALA A 45 22.14 -3.48 -14.81
CA ALA A 45 22.75 -3.74 -13.51
C ALA A 45 24.29 -3.87 -13.62
N HIS A 46 24.79 -4.68 -14.53
CA HIS A 46 26.24 -4.87 -14.72
C HIS A 46 26.99 -3.56 -15.06
N ARG A 47 26.37 -2.63 -15.80
CA ARG A 47 26.96 -1.31 -16.05
C ARG A 47 27.16 -0.47 -14.79
N LEU A 48 26.48 -0.82 -13.67
CA LEU A 48 26.64 -0.14 -12.40
C LEU A 48 27.79 -0.71 -11.55
N LYS A 49 28.37 -1.84 -11.95
CA LYS A 49 29.53 -2.44 -11.29
C LYS A 49 30.69 -1.44 -11.31
N GLY A 50 31.23 -1.13 -10.14
CA GLY A 50 32.32 -0.16 -10.00
C GLY A 50 31.93 1.31 -10.17
N LYS A 51 30.67 1.63 -10.43
CA LYS A 51 30.19 3.01 -10.49
C LYS A 51 30.19 3.63 -9.10
N GLY A 52 30.90 4.77 -8.91
CA GLY A 52 31.06 5.44 -7.61
C GLY A 52 29.76 6.07 -7.07
N LYS A 53 28.93 6.65 -7.96
CA LYS A 53 27.63 7.25 -7.58
C LYS A 53 26.53 6.73 -8.50
N ILE A 54 25.50 6.14 -7.92
CA ILE A 54 24.32 5.58 -8.60
C ILE A 54 23.14 6.48 -8.33
N ASN A 55 22.55 7.05 -9.37
CA ASN A 55 21.36 7.89 -9.29
C ASN A 55 20.12 7.01 -9.21
N VAL A 56 19.34 7.13 -8.14
CA VAL A 56 18.14 6.33 -7.87
C VAL A 56 16.91 7.22 -7.88
N ALA A 57 16.03 7.00 -8.85
CA ALA A 57 14.78 7.73 -8.99
C ALA A 57 13.60 6.93 -8.38
N PHE A 58 13.01 7.45 -7.32
CA PHE A 58 11.77 6.92 -6.73
C PHE A 58 10.57 7.59 -7.40
N PHE A 59 9.76 6.83 -8.10
CA PHE A 59 8.61 7.34 -8.84
C PHE A 59 7.37 7.38 -7.96
N LEU A 60 6.76 8.57 -7.83
CA LEU A 60 5.62 8.81 -6.94
C LEU A 60 4.55 9.68 -7.60
N THR A 61 3.28 9.27 -7.49
CA THR A 61 2.12 10.01 -8.00
C THR A 61 1.26 10.62 -6.89
N ILE A 62 1.08 9.90 -5.78
CA ILE A 62 0.26 10.34 -4.63
C ILE A 62 0.92 9.94 -3.30
N PRO A 63 0.72 10.70 -2.21
CA PRO A 63 1.34 10.42 -0.91
C PRO A 63 1.07 9.01 -0.37
N GLY A 64 -0.15 8.49 -0.55
CA GLY A 64 -0.55 7.17 -0.05
C GLY A 64 0.24 6.00 -0.63
N MET A 65 0.87 6.18 -1.80
CA MET A 65 1.74 5.17 -2.44
C MET A 65 3.19 5.21 -1.93
N TRP A 66 3.57 6.16 -1.08
CA TRP A 66 4.90 6.23 -0.51
C TRP A 66 5.06 5.27 0.65
N LYS A 67 5.89 4.25 0.49
CA LYS A 67 6.20 3.24 1.52
C LYS A 67 7.72 3.08 1.74
N SER A 68 8.51 3.96 1.15
CA SER A 68 9.96 3.78 1.01
C SER A 68 10.80 4.66 1.94
N ASP A 69 10.27 5.10 3.08
CA ASP A 69 11.02 6.00 3.99
C ASP A 69 12.36 5.42 4.43
N TYR A 70 12.35 4.19 4.96
CA TYR A 70 13.58 3.53 5.41
C TYR A 70 14.54 3.26 4.25
N LEU A 71 14.04 2.73 3.14
CA LEU A 71 14.87 2.49 1.95
C LEU A 71 15.48 3.78 1.39
N PHE A 72 14.70 4.86 1.33
CA PHE A 72 15.20 6.15 0.84
C PHE A 72 16.31 6.69 1.74
N ARG A 73 16.12 6.68 3.06
CA ARG A 73 17.12 7.12 4.04
C ARG A 73 18.37 6.25 4.00
N ALA A 74 18.20 4.91 4.02
CA ALA A 74 19.32 3.99 3.91
C ALA A 74 20.16 4.23 2.64
N MET A 75 19.51 4.48 1.50
CA MET A 75 20.21 4.86 0.27
C MET A 75 20.82 6.26 0.34
N GLN A 76 20.20 7.21 1.02
CA GLN A 76 20.73 8.58 1.19
C GLN A 76 22.00 8.60 2.03
N ASP A 77 22.05 7.76 3.07
CA ASP A 77 23.20 7.64 3.98
C ASP A 77 24.31 6.77 3.37
N HIS A 78 23.98 5.93 2.41
CA HIS A 78 24.94 5.05 1.75
C HIS A 78 25.83 5.85 0.75
N PRO A 79 27.17 5.74 0.82
CA PRO A 79 28.09 6.57 0.02
C PRO A 79 27.93 6.40 -1.51
N ARG A 80 27.39 5.27 -1.94
CA ARG A 80 27.27 4.90 -3.37
C ARG A 80 25.97 5.39 -4.02
N TYR A 81 24.90 5.63 -3.26
CA TYR A 81 23.61 6.02 -3.83
C TYR A 81 23.35 7.52 -3.75
N ASN A 82 22.57 8.02 -4.71
CA ASN A 82 22.05 9.38 -4.74
C ASN A 82 20.55 9.32 -5.06
N PRO A 83 19.72 9.07 -4.02
CA PRO A 83 18.28 8.95 -4.20
C PRO A 83 17.61 10.30 -4.37
N TYR A 84 16.54 10.34 -5.17
CA TYR A 84 15.63 11.47 -5.30
C TYR A 84 14.24 10.98 -5.72
N VAL A 85 13.22 11.74 -5.34
CA VAL A 85 11.83 11.44 -5.69
C VAL A 85 11.46 12.16 -6.98
N VAL A 86 10.85 11.45 -7.93
CA VAL A 86 10.27 12.01 -9.14
C VAL A 86 8.76 12.06 -8.95
N ILE A 87 8.22 13.26 -8.78
CA ILE A 87 6.79 13.49 -8.60
C ILE A 87 6.17 13.81 -9.95
N TYR A 88 5.19 13.01 -10.38
CA TYR A 88 4.52 13.16 -11.67
C TYR A 88 3.01 12.91 -11.54
N PRO A 89 2.18 13.40 -12.50
CA PRO A 89 0.73 13.38 -12.31
C PRO A 89 0.17 11.96 -12.32
N TYR A 90 -0.71 11.70 -11.39
CA TYR A 90 -1.65 10.61 -11.46
C TYR A 90 -2.74 11.00 -12.47
N SER A 91 -2.66 10.45 -13.67
CA SER A 91 -3.66 10.66 -14.71
C SER A 91 -4.42 9.35 -14.92
N SER A 92 -5.45 9.13 -14.13
CA SER A 92 -6.36 8.05 -14.49
C SER A 92 -7.04 8.40 -15.81
N TYR A 93 -7.21 7.42 -16.68
CA TYR A 93 -8.05 7.57 -17.89
C TYR A 93 -9.53 7.86 -17.55
N LYS A 94 -9.90 7.90 -16.27
CA LYS A 94 -11.24 8.11 -15.74
C LYS A 94 -11.39 9.50 -15.13
N GLY A 95 -11.25 10.55 -15.97
CA GLY A 95 -11.99 11.79 -15.72
C GLY A 95 -11.53 12.71 -14.59
N PHE A 96 -10.28 12.65 -14.12
CA PHE A 96 -9.78 13.73 -13.24
C PHE A 96 -9.69 15.05 -14.01
N SER A 97 -10.25 16.09 -13.43
CA SER A 97 -10.08 17.45 -13.90
C SER A 97 -8.61 17.90 -13.74
N GLN A 98 -8.18 18.87 -14.54
CA GLN A 98 -6.85 19.45 -14.39
C GLN A 98 -6.62 20.03 -12.98
N GLN A 99 -7.69 20.53 -12.34
CA GLN A 99 -7.62 21.04 -10.97
C GLN A 99 -7.29 19.93 -9.96
N GLU A 100 -7.93 18.76 -10.05
CA GLU A 100 -7.66 17.61 -9.19
C GLU A 100 -6.23 17.07 -9.38
N VAL A 101 -5.75 17.03 -10.63
CA VAL A 101 -4.37 16.67 -10.93
C VAL A 101 -3.39 17.63 -10.26
N ASN A 102 -3.61 18.94 -10.39
CA ASN A 102 -2.76 19.96 -9.80
C ASN A 102 -2.78 19.92 -8.27
N GLU A 103 -3.94 19.68 -7.66
CA GLU A 103 -4.09 19.55 -6.21
C GLU A 103 -3.34 18.32 -5.69
N THR A 104 -3.46 17.19 -6.39
CA THR A 104 -2.74 15.96 -6.05
C THR A 104 -1.22 16.15 -6.13
N LEU A 105 -0.73 16.85 -7.15
CA LEU A 105 0.69 17.18 -7.28
C LEU A 105 1.18 18.04 -6.11
N ARG A 106 0.47 19.12 -5.76
CA ARG A 106 0.83 20.01 -4.63
C ARG A 106 0.87 19.25 -3.31
N ARG A 107 -0.12 18.38 -3.06
CA ARG A 107 -0.17 17.53 -1.85
C ARG A 107 1.00 16.57 -1.80
N THR A 108 1.37 15.96 -2.94
CA THR A 108 2.49 15.03 -3.02
C THR A 108 3.82 15.75 -2.85
N GLU A 109 3.97 16.92 -3.43
CA GLU A 109 5.13 17.79 -3.25
C GLU A 109 5.30 18.20 -1.78
N ALA A 110 4.25 18.75 -1.17
CA ALA A 110 4.28 19.15 0.24
C ALA A 110 4.62 17.98 1.18
N PHE A 111 4.09 16.78 0.90
CA PHE A 111 4.37 15.57 1.65
C PHE A 111 5.86 15.18 1.59
N ILE A 112 6.47 15.18 0.41
CA ILE A 112 7.89 14.82 0.23
C ILE A 112 8.82 15.92 0.75
N ALA A 113 8.48 17.19 0.51
CA ALA A 113 9.22 18.34 1.05
C ALA A 113 9.22 18.34 2.58
N GLY A 114 8.09 18.03 3.21
CA GLY A 114 7.97 17.90 4.67
C GLY A 114 8.85 16.80 5.28
N LYS A 115 9.26 15.80 4.48
CA LYS A 115 10.24 14.77 4.89
C LYS A 115 11.70 15.21 4.71
N GLY A 116 11.95 16.35 4.08
CA GLY A 116 13.30 16.83 3.74
C GLY A 116 13.98 16.03 2.62
N TYR A 117 13.24 15.29 1.82
CA TYR A 117 13.81 14.47 0.74
C TYR A 117 14.04 15.30 -0.52
N LYS A 118 15.14 15.00 -1.23
CA LYS A 118 15.40 15.58 -2.56
C LYS A 118 14.33 15.08 -3.54
N TYR A 119 13.71 16.02 -4.26
CA TYR A 119 12.70 15.67 -5.26
C TYR A 119 12.80 16.54 -6.51
N VAL A 120 12.14 16.09 -7.57
CA VAL A 120 12.01 16.79 -8.86
C VAL A 120 10.58 16.62 -9.36
N ILE A 121 9.98 17.72 -9.81
CA ILE A 121 8.75 17.71 -10.61
C ILE A 121 9.19 17.99 -12.05
N PRO A 122 9.20 16.99 -12.94
CA PRO A 122 9.76 17.14 -14.29
C PRO A 122 8.73 17.79 -15.24
N TYR A 123 8.36 19.04 -14.95
CA TYR A 123 7.46 19.84 -15.76
C TYR A 123 8.16 21.09 -16.29
N ASP A 124 8.19 21.24 -17.61
CA ASP A 124 8.74 22.41 -18.28
C ASP A 124 7.64 23.47 -18.40
N GLU A 125 7.67 24.49 -17.53
CA GLU A 125 6.70 25.59 -17.48
C GLU A 125 6.66 26.38 -18.77
N LYS A 126 7.81 26.58 -19.45
CA LYS A 126 7.89 27.37 -20.69
C LYS A 126 7.23 26.65 -21.86
N ARG A 127 7.34 25.33 -21.89
CA ARG A 127 6.79 24.51 -22.98
C ARG A 127 5.47 23.86 -22.63
N HIS A 128 4.97 24.04 -21.40
CA HIS A 128 3.75 23.45 -20.87
C HIS A 128 3.68 21.93 -21.07
N LYS A 129 4.79 21.22 -20.75
CA LYS A 129 4.86 19.78 -20.96
C LYS A 129 5.68 19.06 -19.90
N TRP A 130 5.30 17.82 -19.68
CA TRP A 130 6.06 16.89 -18.86
C TRP A 130 7.32 16.43 -19.60
N GLU A 131 8.46 16.53 -18.93
CA GLU A 131 9.76 16.16 -19.46
C GLU A 131 9.98 14.64 -19.49
N ASP A 132 10.90 14.23 -20.34
CA ASP A 132 11.41 12.86 -20.35
C ASP A 132 12.53 12.72 -19.31
N VAL A 133 12.18 12.19 -18.14
CA VAL A 133 13.08 11.98 -16.99
C VAL A 133 14.33 11.17 -17.36
N LYS A 134 14.19 10.22 -18.28
CA LYS A 134 15.33 9.44 -18.75
C LYS A 134 16.37 10.31 -19.44
N ARG A 135 15.94 11.35 -20.16
CA ARG A 135 16.84 12.27 -20.87
C ARG A 135 17.37 13.39 -19.98
N THR A 136 16.51 13.93 -19.09
CA THR A 136 16.86 15.12 -18.29
C THR A 136 17.60 14.76 -17.01
N LEU A 137 17.23 13.67 -16.33
CA LEU A 137 17.81 13.24 -15.05
C LEU A 137 18.72 12.01 -15.21
N ASN A 138 18.54 11.24 -16.26
CA ASN A 138 19.30 10.02 -16.57
C ASN A 138 19.53 9.09 -15.36
N PRO A 139 18.46 8.61 -14.67
CA PRO A 139 18.60 7.72 -13.54
C PRO A 139 19.30 6.41 -13.94
N ASP A 140 20.01 5.81 -13.00
CA ASP A 140 20.62 4.49 -13.15
C ASP A 140 19.64 3.39 -12.72
N ILE A 141 18.94 3.65 -11.61
CA ILE A 141 17.90 2.78 -11.06
C ILE A 141 16.59 3.57 -10.99
N VAL A 142 15.49 2.92 -11.35
CA VAL A 142 14.14 3.47 -11.21
C VAL A 142 13.33 2.55 -10.31
N ILE A 143 12.83 3.09 -9.19
CA ILE A 143 11.98 2.38 -8.24
C ILE A 143 10.54 2.85 -8.45
N PHE A 144 9.68 1.92 -8.86
CA PHE A 144 8.26 2.14 -9.06
C PHE A 144 7.47 1.75 -7.82
N SER A 145 6.46 2.53 -7.47
CA SER A 145 5.49 2.23 -6.40
C SER A 145 4.17 1.67 -6.93
N THR A 146 3.91 1.76 -8.23
CA THR A 146 2.67 1.30 -8.87
C THR A 146 2.95 0.57 -10.18
N PRO A 147 2.23 -0.55 -10.49
CA PRO A 147 2.40 -1.30 -11.73
C PRO A 147 1.42 -0.85 -12.82
N TYR A 148 0.50 0.08 -12.51
CA TYR A 148 -0.61 0.46 -13.38
C TYR A 148 -0.22 1.49 -14.44
N LYS A 149 -1.05 1.59 -15.49
CA LYS A 149 -0.88 2.54 -16.60
C LYS A 149 -1.71 3.83 -16.42
N ASP A 150 -1.83 4.25 -15.22
CA ASP A 150 -2.59 5.44 -14.80
C ASP A 150 -1.76 6.73 -14.81
N HIS A 151 -0.71 6.76 -15.64
CA HIS A 151 0.21 7.87 -15.79
C HIS A 151 0.71 8.04 -17.24
N LEU A 152 1.51 9.07 -17.49
CA LEU A 152 2.01 9.37 -18.82
C LEU A 152 2.93 8.26 -19.37
N PRO A 153 2.88 7.93 -20.67
CA PRO A 153 3.64 6.82 -21.24
C PRO A 153 5.16 6.88 -21.02
N GLN A 154 5.76 8.09 -20.98
CA GLN A 154 7.20 8.27 -20.72
C GLN A 154 7.62 7.94 -19.28
N TYR A 155 6.66 7.73 -18.34
CA TYR A 155 6.94 7.27 -16.98
C TYR A 155 6.61 5.80 -16.77
N PHE A 156 6.20 5.07 -17.83
CA PHE A 156 5.93 3.66 -17.73
C PHE A 156 7.17 2.82 -18.05
N ILE A 157 7.22 1.60 -17.53
CA ILE A 157 8.37 0.69 -17.57
C ILE A 157 8.99 0.49 -18.94
N TYR A 158 8.22 0.53 -20.03
CA TYR A 158 8.76 0.38 -21.40
C TYR A 158 9.84 1.40 -21.77
N HIS A 159 9.75 2.59 -21.18
CA HIS A 159 10.69 3.66 -21.45
C HIS A 159 12.05 3.43 -20.76
N PHE A 160 12.07 2.65 -19.68
CA PHE A 160 13.25 2.41 -18.84
C PHE A 160 13.93 1.05 -19.10
N ARG A 161 13.75 0.48 -20.28
CA ARG A 161 14.31 -0.83 -20.65
C ARG A 161 15.82 -0.95 -20.42
N ASP A 162 16.57 0.13 -20.63
CA ASP A 162 18.02 0.23 -20.49
C ASP A 162 18.48 0.70 -19.10
N LYS A 163 17.60 0.78 -18.15
CA LYS A 163 17.85 1.12 -16.75
C LYS A 163 17.52 -0.06 -15.86
N LEU A 164 18.17 -0.19 -14.70
CA LEU A 164 17.69 -1.16 -13.70
C LEU A 164 16.37 -0.67 -13.12
N THR A 165 15.34 -1.48 -13.24
CA THR A 165 14.02 -1.15 -12.73
C THR A 165 13.65 -2.05 -11.54
N CYS A 166 13.12 -1.45 -10.50
CA CYS A 166 12.68 -2.12 -9.28
C CYS A 166 11.22 -1.77 -8.99
N TYR A 167 10.49 -2.69 -8.38
CA TYR A 167 9.11 -2.47 -7.95
C TYR A 167 8.96 -2.76 -6.46
N VAL A 168 8.47 -1.77 -5.74
CA VAL A 168 8.08 -1.84 -4.33
C VAL A 168 6.56 -1.64 -4.30
N PRO A 169 5.75 -2.64 -3.95
CA PRO A 169 4.30 -2.49 -3.82
C PRO A 169 3.92 -1.39 -2.81
N TYR A 170 2.86 -0.64 -3.09
CA TYR A 170 2.37 0.41 -2.20
C TYR A 170 1.39 -0.10 -1.11
N GLY A 171 1.03 -1.38 -1.14
CA GLY A 171 0.15 -2.03 -0.17
C GLY A 171 0.57 -3.47 0.07
N PHE A 172 0.33 -3.98 1.27
CA PHE A 172 0.52 -5.40 1.57
C PHE A 172 -0.55 -6.22 0.83
N ILE A 173 -0.13 -7.19 0.02
CA ILE A 173 -1.03 -7.94 -0.86
C ILE A 173 -1.73 -9.05 -0.06
N SER A 174 -3.00 -8.85 0.26
CA SER A 174 -3.85 -9.82 0.96
C SER A 174 -5.05 -10.28 0.12
N LEU A 175 -5.50 -9.45 -0.83
CA LEU A 175 -6.69 -9.71 -1.63
C LEU A 175 -6.45 -10.67 -2.80
N GLU A 176 -7.50 -11.43 -3.17
CA GLU A 176 -7.48 -12.34 -4.33
C GLU A 176 -7.62 -11.55 -5.64
N LEU A 177 -6.53 -10.99 -6.08
CA LEU A 177 -6.40 -10.28 -7.36
C LEU A 177 -5.15 -10.76 -8.09
N SER A 178 -4.92 -12.07 -8.11
CA SER A 178 -3.65 -12.71 -8.52
C SER A 178 -3.15 -12.25 -9.90
N HIS A 179 -4.04 -12.12 -10.90
CA HIS A 179 -3.64 -11.63 -12.22
C HIS A 179 -3.23 -10.15 -12.22
N ILE A 180 -3.87 -9.32 -11.41
CA ILE A 180 -3.56 -7.89 -11.29
C ILE A 180 -2.29 -7.71 -10.46
N ASN A 181 -2.13 -8.50 -9.40
CA ASN A 181 -1.02 -8.36 -8.48
C ASN A 181 0.30 -8.95 -8.99
N TYR A 182 0.24 -9.96 -9.90
CA TYR A 182 1.45 -10.69 -10.31
C TYR A 182 1.63 -10.84 -11.82
N ASN A 183 0.62 -10.56 -12.65
CA ASN A 183 0.67 -10.87 -14.08
C ASN A 183 0.36 -9.70 -15.03
N LEU A 184 0.33 -8.46 -14.55
CA LEU A 184 0.36 -7.33 -15.48
C LEU A 184 1.67 -7.37 -16.27
N ILE A 185 1.66 -6.80 -17.48
CA ILE A 185 2.88 -6.70 -18.29
C ILE A 185 4.04 -6.06 -17.52
N PHE A 186 3.75 -5.12 -16.64
CA PHE A 186 4.69 -4.48 -15.76
C PHE A 186 5.48 -5.50 -14.92
N HIS A 187 4.79 -6.41 -14.21
CA HIS A 187 5.40 -7.43 -13.36
C HIS A 187 6.31 -8.38 -14.14
N ASN A 188 5.96 -8.65 -15.40
CA ASN A 188 6.73 -9.53 -16.28
C ASN A 188 7.98 -8.83 -16.86
N LEU A 189 8.11 -7.51 -16.75
CA LEU A 189 9.20 -6.73 -17.32
C LEU A 189 10.15 -6.12 -16.29
N VAL A 190 9.67 -5.80 -15.10
CA VAL A 190 10.50 -5.17 -14.06
C VAL A 190 11.72 -6.04 -13.72
N GLY A 191 12.87 -5.40 -13.51
CA GLY A 191 14.14 -6.09 -13.25
C GLY A 191 14.14 -6.84 -11.90
N LEU A 192 13.68 -6.17 -10.84
CA LEU A 192 13.46 -6.75 -9.51
C LEU A 192 12.04 -6.42 -9.04
N HIS A 193 11.27 -7.44 -8.74
CA HIS A 193 9.95 -7.36 -8.11
C HIS A 193 10.09 -7.77 -6.65
N PHE A 194 10.11 -6.81 -5.74
CA PHE A 194 10.20 -7.08 -4.32
C PHE A 194 8.84 -7.50 -3.80
N VAL A 195 8.80 -8.65 -3.17
CA VAL A 195 7.57 -9.25 -2.63
C VAL A 195 7.68 -9.49 -1.14
N GLU A 196 6.55 -9.55 -0.46
CA GLU A 196 6.45 -9.49 0.99
C GLU A 196 6.90 -10.80 1.66
N THR A 197 6.47 -11.94 1.14
CA THR A 197 6.76 -13.26 1.72
C THR A 197 7.01 -14.31 0.64
N GLU A 198 7.46 -15.49 1.04
CA GLU A 198 7.64 -16.63 0.12
C GLU A 198 6.32 -17.05 -0.55
N LEU A 199 5.17 -16.91 0.13
CA LEU A 199 3.86 -17.16 -0.50
C LEU A 199 3.60 -16.20 -1.66
N HIS A 200 3.94 -14.92 -1.52
CA HIS A 200 3.82 -13.94 -2.59
C HIS A 200 4.77 -14.24 -3.75
N ARG A 201 5.99 -14.73 -3.46
CA ARG A 201 6.90 -15.19 -4.50
C ARG A 201 6.33 -16.39 -5.25
N GLN A 202 5.74 -17.36 -4.54
CA GLN A 202 5.06 -18.50 -5.17
C GLN A 202 3.88 -18.08 -6.05
N MET A 203 3.12 -17.07 -5.62
CA MET A 203 2.06 -16.48 -6.44
C MET A 203 2.63 -15.82 -7.71
N ALA A 204 3.75 -15.10 -7.61
CA ALA A 204 4.43 -14.54 -8.78
C ALA A 204 4.93 -15.63 -9.73
N VAL A 205 5.42 -16.77 -9.22
CA VAL A 205 5.81 -17.94 -10.02
C VAL A 205 4.60 -18.57 -10.71
N THR A 206 3.49 -18.71 -10.01
CA THR A 206 2.28 -19.37 -10.52
C THR A 206 1.55 -18.54 -11.58
N PHE A 207 1.41 -17.23 -11.34
CA PHE A 207 0.59 -16.35 -12.20
C PHE A 207 1.41 -15.53 -13.19
N GLY A 208 2.66 -15.21 -12.89
CA GLY A 208 3.53 -14.45 -13.75
C GLY A 208 3.93 -15.22 -15.01
N ARG A 209 3.77 -14.61 -16.20
CA ARG A 209 4.22 -15.22 -17.47
C ARG A 209 5.72 -15.36 -17.60
N ASN A 210 6.48 -14.63 -16.79
CA ASN A 210 7.94 -14.78 -16.64
C ASN A 210 8.33 -15.82 -15.58
N ASN A 211 7.37 -16.59 -15.05
CA ASN A 211 7.54 -17.57 -13.97
C ASN A 211 8.17 -16.96 -12.69
N GLY A 212 7.87 -15.71 -12.40
CA GLY A 212 8.34 -15.02 -11.19
C GLY A 212 9.87 -14.93 -11.06
N ILE A 213 10.61 -15.04 -12.18
CA ILE A 213 12.09 -15.10 -12.16
C ILE A 213 12.76 -13.84 -11.61
N ASN A 214 12.01 -12.74 -11.56
CA ASN A 214 12.42 -11.44 -11.01
C ASN A 214 11.84 -11.17 -9.60
N ALA A 215 11.04 -12.09 -9.07
CA ALA A 215 10.42 -11.93 -7.75
C ALA A 215 11.42 -12.31 -6.64
N VAL A 216 11.65 -11.36 -5.73
CA VAL A 216 12.60 -11.50 -4.62
C VAL A 216 11.89 -11.18 -3.31
N VAL A 217 12.00 -12.07 -2.33
CA VAL A 217 11.38 -11.88 -1.02
C VAL A 217 12.22 -10.93 -0.17
N THR A 218 11.61 -9.82 0.24
CA THR A 218 12.32 -8.79 1.02
C THR A 218 11.58 -8.38 2.29
N GLY A 219 10.33 -8.79 2.47
CA GLY A 219 9.43 -8.15 3.41
C GLY A 219 8.78 -6.91 2.78
N TYR A 220 7.86 -6.29 3.50
CA TYR A 220 7.12 -5.12 3.02
C TYR A 220 7.60 -3.83 3.68
N LEU A 221 8.07 -2.88 2.88
CA LEU A 221 8.59 -1.59 3.37
C LEU A 221 7.56 -0.77 4.17
N GLY A 222 6.27 -0.88 3.83
CA GLY A 222 5.22 -0.12 4.51
C GLY A 222 5.01 -0.51 5.98
N THR A 223 5.47 -1.71 6.36
CA THR A 223 5.38 -2.22 7.74
C THR A 223 6.74 -2.29 8.45
N GLU A 224 7.81 -1.85 7.81
CA GLU A 224 9.15 -1.91 8.40
C GLU A 224 9.24 -1.16 9.73
N VAL A 225 8.50 -0.05 9.86
CA VAL A 225 8.45 0.73 11.11
C VAL A 225 8.04 -0.11 12.33
N PHE A 226 7.19 -1.12 12.15
CA PHE A 226 6.75 -2.02 13.23
C PHE A 226 7.84 -3.01 13.68
N LEU A 227 8.91 -3.14 12.90
CA LEU A 227 10.02 -4.07 13.15
C LEU A 227 11.21 -3.39 13.88
N HIS A 228 11.21 -2.06 13.96
CA HIS A 228 12.25 -1.31 14.65
C HIS A 228 11.97 -1.22 16.15
N GLU A 229 12.76 -1.91 16.96
CA GLU A 229 12.64 -1.94 18.42
C GLU A 229 12.90 -0.58 19.06
N ASP A 230 13.67 0.29 18.40
CA ASP A 230 13.99 1.63 18.81
C ASP A 230 12.94 2.68 18.37
N TYR A 231 11.90 2.25 17.65
CA TYR A 231 10.81 3.15 17.26
C TYR A 231 9.88 3.40 18.46
N HIS A 232 9.81 4.64 18.89
CA HIS A 232 8.95 5.06 19.98
C HIS A 232 7.65 5.68 19.43
N ALA A 233 6.59 4.89 19.46
CA ALA A 233 5.28 5.36 19.01
C ALA A 233 4.72 6.44 19.94
N VAL A 234 4.26 7.54 19.34
CA VAL A 234 3.68 8.68 20.05
C VAL A 234 2.29 8.96 19.48
N TYR A 235 1.26 8.39 20.11
CA TYR A 235 -0.13 8.72 19.82
C TYR A 235 -0.79 9.40 21.02
N GLN A 236 -1.43 10.53 20.79
CA GLN A 236 -2.09 11.27 21.86
C GLN A 236 -3.53 10.78 22.08
N TRP A 237 -3.64 9.76 22.92
CA TRP A 237 -4.94 9.37 23.46
C TRP A 237 -5.50 10.45 24.39
N LYS A 238 -6.81 10.68 24.33
CA LYS A 238 -7.46 11.62 25.27
C LYS A 238 -7.12 11.24 26.71
N PRO A 239 -6.79 12.20 27.58
CA PRO A 239 -6.61 11.92 29.03
C PRO A 239 -7.85 11.26 29.62
N GLN A 240 -7.65 10.29 30.47
CA GLN A 240 -8.69 9.56 31.19
C GLN A 240 -8.34 9.54 32.68
N ASP A 241 -9.35 9.45 33.55
CA ASP A 241 -9.16 9.40 35.01
C ASP A 241 -8.46 8.13 35.49
N LYS A 242 -8.56 7.05 34.70
CA LYS A 242 -7.91 5.76 34.95
C LYS A 242 -7.40 5.15 33.64
N VAL A 243 -6.53 4.16 33.75
CA VAL A 243 -6.06 3.40 32.59
C VAL A 243 -7.22 2.58 32.03
N LYS A 244 -7.51 2.78 30.75
CA LYS A 244 -8.55 2.05 29.98
C LYS A 244 -7.91 1.27 28.86
N LYS A 245 -8.58 0.21 28.40
CA LYS A 245 -8.20 -0.51 27.18
C LYS A 245 -8.40 0.39 25.95
N LYS A 246 -7.45 0.39 25.05
CA LYS A 246 -7.41 1.25 23.86
C LYS A 246 -7.82 0.46 22.64
N VAL A 247 -9.00 0.69 22.12
CA VAL A 247 -9.60 -0.06 21.01
C VAL A 247 -9.77 0.83 19.79
N ILE A 248 -9.32 0.34 18.65
CA ILE A 248 -9.52 0.98 17.35
C ILE A 248 -10.73 0.36 16.67
N TRP A 249 -11.64 1.17 16.16
CA TRP A 249 -12.63 0.75 15.17
C TRP A 249 -12.33 1.38 13.83
N ALA A 250 -12.01 0.53 12.83
CA ALA A 250 -11.50 0.95 11.52
C ALA A 250 -12.33 0.40 10.35
N PRO A 251 -13.53 0.96 10.09
CA PRO A 251 -14.37 0.50 9.00
C PRO A 251 -13.89 0.98 7.63
N HIS A 252 -14.10 0.13 6.62
CA HIS A 252 -13.79 0.41 5.23
C HIS A 252 -14.86 1.29 4.57
N HIS A 253 -14.57 1.80 3.37
CA HIS A 253 -15.46 2.71 2.65
C HIS A 253 -16.43 2.04 1.66
N THR A 254 -16.40 0.71 1.50
CA THR A 254 -17.21 -0.03 0.51
C THR A 254 -18.63 -0.28 0.99
N ILE A 255 -19.35 0.78 1.34
CA ILE A 255 -20.73 0.75 1.82
C ILE A 255 -21.77 0.59 0.69
N ASP A 256 -21.32 0.66 -0.56
CA ASP A 256 -22.11 0.65 -1.80
C ASP A 256 -21.83 -0.60 -2.66
N ASN A 257 -21.05 -1.55 -2.18
CA ASN A 257 -20.62 -2.73 -2.92
C ASN A 257 -20.82 -4.01 -2.10
N ASP A 258 -21.74 -4.86 -2.55
CA ASP A 258 -22.10 -6.13 -1.88
C ASP A 258 -20.96 -7.15 -1.86
N ILE A 259 -19.96 -7.05 -2.74
CA ILE A 259 -18.84 -8.01 -2.82
C ILE A 259 -17.73 -7.66 -1.82
N GLU A 260 -17.51 -6.38 -1.58
CA GLU A 260 -16.50 -5.87 -0.64
C GLU A 260 -17.15 -5.17 0.56
N GLY A 261 -18.43 -5.44 0.82
CA GLY A 261 -19.29 -4.72 1.73
C GLY A 261 -18.62 -4.39 3.06
N SER A 262 -18.52 -3.10 3.37
CA SER A 262 -18.18 -2.65 4.71
C SER A 262 -19.35 -2.91 5.65
N THR A 263 -19.04 -3.34 6.86
CA THR A 263 -20.03 -3.53 7.93
C THR A 263 -20.41 -2.22 8.63
N PHE A 264 -19.89 -1.07 8.16
CA PHE A 264 -20.13 0.22 8.80
C PHE A 264 -21.61 0.51 9.01
N LEU A 265 -22.45 0.37 7.98
CA LEU A 265 -23.89 0.67 8.06
C LEU A 265 -24.65 -0.27 9.02
N LEU A 266 -24.14 -1.47 9.25
CA LEU A 266 -24.72 -2.43 10.22
C LEU A 266 -24.29 -2.14 11.65
N MET A 267 -23.07 -1.59 11.84
CA MET A 267 -22.42 -1.51 13.15
C MET A 267 -22.32 -0.09 13.72
N CYS A 268 -22.60 0.94 12.92
CA CYS A 268 -22.30 2.33 13.30
C CYS A 268 -22.99 2.79 14.59
N GLU A 269 -24.26 2.43 14.79
CA GLU A 269 -24.98 2.78 16.01
C GLU A 269 -24.59 1.89 17.20
N ASP A 270 -24.34 0.60 16.95
CA ASP A 270 -23.90 -0.34 17.97
C ASP A 270 -22.52 0.01 18.53
N MET A 271 -21.60 0.48 17.68
CA MET A 271 -20.28 0.91 18.14
C MET A 271 -20.34 2.14 19.04
N LEU A 272 -21.21 3.11 18.75
CA LEU A 272 -21.46 4.23 19.66
C LEU A 272 -22.08 3.76 20.98
N ARG A 273 -23.01 2.80 20.93
CA ARG A 273 -23.62 2.18 22.13
C ARG A 273 -22.56 1.45 22.96
N PHE A 274 -21.62 0.72 22.33
CA PHE A 274 -20.51 0.08 23.05
C PHE A 274 -19.56 1.11 23.65
N ALA A 275 -19.27 2.20 22.96
CA ALA A 275 -18.48 3.29 23.50
C ALA A 275 -19.11 3.87 24.79
N ALA A 276 -20.44 4.06 24.81
CA ALA A 276 -21.16 4.51 25.98
C ALA A 276 -21.22 3.43 27.09
N LYS A 277 -21.49 2.16 26.73
CA LYS A 277 -21.62 1.04 27.68
C LYS A 277 -20.31 0.77 28.42
N TYR A 278 -19.18 0.73 27.68
CA TYR A 278 -17.87 0.40 28.23
C TYR A 278 -17.01 1.64 28.53
N ARG A 279 -17.65 2.80 28.75
CA ARG A 279 -16.94 4.07 28.96
C ARG A 279 -15.93 4.01 30.12
N GLU A 280 -16.18 3.16 31.12
CA GLU A 280 -15.27 3.01 32.26
C GLU A 280 -14.05 2.14 31.95
N ASP A 281 -14.14 1.23 30.98
CA ASP A 281 -13.14 0.20 30.76
C ASP A 281 -12.41 0.38 29.45
N ILE A 282 -13.03 1.03 28.46
CA ILE A 282 -12.50 1.16 27.09
C ILE A 282 -12.48 2.63 26.65
N GLN A 283 -11.38 2.98 26.00
CA GLN A 283 -11.23 4.18 25.19
C GLN A 283 -11.20 3.79 23.72
N PHE A 284 -12.08 4.39 22.91
CA PHE A 284 -12.21 4.06 21.49
C PHE A 284 -11.59 5.14 20.60
N VAL A 285 -10.96 4.70 19.50
CA VAL A 285 -10.65 5.54 18.34
C VAL A 285 -11.44 5.05 17.14
N PHE A 286 -12.27 5.93 16.59
CA PHE A 286 -12.88 5.74 15.28
C PHE A 286 -11.87 6.14 14.20
N LYS A 287 -11.40 5.16 13.42
CA LYS A 287 -10.43 5.30 12.35
C LYS A 287 -11.04 4.95 11.00
N PRO A 288 -11.96 5.77 10.46
CA PRO A 288 -12.61 5.47 9.19
C PRO A 288 -11.63 5.51 8.02
N HIS A 289 -11.90 4.72 6.99
CA HIS A 289 -11.20 4.87 5.72
C HIS A 289 -11.42 6.30 5.16
N PRO A 290 -10.41 6.96 4.56
CA PRO A 290 -10.51 8.35 4.10
C PRO A 290 -11.69 8.66 3.16
N LEU A 291 -12.13 7.69 2.37
CA LEU A 291 -13.27 7.85 1.46
C LEU A 291 -14.64 7.62 2.14
N LEU A 292 -14.69 7.11 3.37
CA LEU A 292 -15.96 6.76 4.02
C LEU A 292 -16.82 7.99 4.26
N LYS A 293 -16.24 9.07 4.79
CA LYS A 293 -16.96 10.33 5.06
C LYS A 293 -17.64 10.89 3.81
N PHE A 294 -16.91 10.91 2.69
CA PHE A 294 -17.45 11.39 1.42
C PHE A 294 -18.65 10.53 0.96
N LYS A 295 -18.52 9.21 1.01
CA LYS A 295 -19.61 8.30 0.62
C LYS A 295 -20.83 8.41 1.55
N LEU A 296 -20.62 8.59 2.84
CA LEU A 296 -21.71 8.84 3.79
C LEU A 296 -22.39 10.17 3.54
N GLN A 297 -21.67 11.22 3.18
CA GLN A 297 -22.28 12.49 2.78
C GLN A 297 -23.18 12.35 1.55
N LEU A 298 -22.83 11.49 0.60
CA LEU A 298 -23.70 11.18 -0.53
C LEU A 298 -24.93 10.36 -0.13
N LEU A 299 -24.80 9.46 0.85
CA LEU A 299 -25.86 8.55 1.27
C LEU A 299 -26.80 9.17 2.34
N TRP A 300 -26.23 9.80 3.37
CA TRP A 300 -26.96 10.32 4.54
C TRP A 300 -27.20 11.83 4.48
N GLY A 301 -26.49 12.53 3.58
CA GLY A 301 -26.37 13.99 3.61
C GLY A 301 -25.24 14.47 4.52
N LYS A 302 -24.84 15.73 4.30
CA LYS A 302 -23.69 16.33 5.01
C LYS A 302 -23.94 16.45 6.51
N GLU A 303 -25.08 16.98 6.92
CA GLU A 303 -25.43 17.25 8.32
C GLU A 303 -25.38 15.97 9.17
N ARG A 304 -26.12 14.94 8.80
CA ARG A 304 -26.12 13.65 9.53
C ARG A 304 -24.74 13.02 9.61
N THR A 305 -23.95 13.11 8.53
CA THR A 305 -22.58 12.57 8.52
C THR A 305 -21.67 13.32 9.47
N ASP A 306 -21.72 14.66 9.45
CA ASP A 306 -20.90 15.49 10.32
C ASP A 306 -21.30 15.30 11.78
N ASP A 307 -22.58 15.17 12.11
CA ASP A 307 -23.08 14.86 13.47
C ASP A 307 -22.60 13.50 13.96
N TYR A 308 -22.61 12.48 13.10
CA TYR A 308 -22.07 11.16 13.46
C TYR A 308 -20.58 11.21 13.79
N TYR A 309 -19.78 11.90 12.95
CA TYR A 309 -18.35 12.08 13.19
C TYR A 309 -18.07 12.93 14.44
N ALA A 310 -18.92 13.92 14.71
CA ALA A 310 -18.80 14.76 15.89
C ALA A 310 -18.98 13.97 17.20
N GLN A 311 -19.85 12.96 17.23
CA GLN A 311 -20.01 12.09 18.41
C GLN A 311 -18.71 11.35 18.78
N TRP A 312 -17.94 10.92 17.75
CA TRP A 312 -16.64 10.29 17.98
C TRP A 312 -15.58 11.28 18.44
N SER A 313 -15.58 12.49 17.93
CA SER A 313 -14.57 13.49 18.29
C SER A 313 -14.82 14.16 19.63
N SER A 314 -16.09 14.30 20.06
CA SER A 314 -16.49 15.03 21.27
C SER A 314 -16.65 14.17 22.53
N GLY A 315 -16.87 12.86 22.40
CA GLY A 315 -17.08 11.98 23.54
C GLY A 315 -15.87 11.89 24.49
N GLU A 316 -16.10 11.60 25.75
CA GLU A 316 -15.05 11.55 26.78
C GLU A 316 -14.03 10.43 26.53
N ASN A 317 -14.52 9.24 26.19
CA ASN A 317 -13.72 8.05 25.92
C ASN A 317 -13.63 7.71 24.42
N THR A 318 -13.93 8.65 23.54
CA THR A 318 -13.87 8.45 22.08
C THR A 318 -12.98 9.50 21.40
N GLN A 319 -12.36 9.11 20.28
CA GLN A 319 -11.58 9.99 19.40
C GLN A 319 -11.85 9.65 17.95
N LEU A 320 -11.70 10.65 17.07
CA LEU A 320 -11.69 10.50 15.62
C LEU A 320 -10.23 10.62 15.14
N GLU A 321 -9.78 9.66 14.31
CA GLU A 321 -8.47 9.69 13.67
C GLU A 321 -8.58 9.49 12.16
N GLU A 322 -8.26 10.50 11.39
CA GLU A 322 -8.36 10.47 9.92
C GLU A 322 -6.99 10.44 9.21
N ALA A 323 -5.88 10.59 9.96
CA ALA A 323 -4.54 10.70 9.40
C ALA A 323 -3.69 9.43 9.57
N SER A 324 -2.75 9.44 10.48
CA SER A 324 -1.78 8.37 10.68
C SER A 324 -2.39 7.14 11.37
N TYR A 325 -1.77 5.97 11.17
CA TYR A 325 -2.21 4.74 11.84
C TYR A 325 -1.07 3.99 12.57
N VAL A 326 0.20 4.26 12.24
CA VAL A 326 1.34 3.52 12.80
C VAL A 326 1.39 3.65 14.33
N ASP A 327 1.48 4.89 14.83
CA ASP A 327 1.54 5.14 16.27
C ASP A 327 0.25 4.73 16.99
N LEU A 328 -0.88 4.90 16.32
CA LEU A 328 -2.17 4.44 16.83
C LEU A 328 -2.19 2.92 17.02
N PHE A 329 -1.70 2.15 16.02
CA PHE A 329 -1.63 0.69 16.11
C PHE A 329 -0.72 0.25 17.25
N LEU A 330 0.50 0.79 17.31
CA LEU A 330 1.51 0.43 18.30
C LEU A 330 1.11 0.78 19.75
N THR A 331 0.19 1.73 19.92
CA THR A 331 -0.26 2.16 21.25
C THR A 331 -1.65 1.65 21.63
N SER A 332 -2.29 0.86 20.77
CA SER A 332 -3.60 0.27 21.00
C SER A 332 -3.50 -1.12 21.65
N ASP A 333 -4.56 -1.54 22.33
CA ASP A 333 -4.70 -2.89 22.93
C ASP A 333 -5.46 -3.85 22.00
N ALA A 334 -6.35 -3.35 21.16
CA ALA A 334 -7.11 -4.16 20.20
C ALA A 334 -7.65 -3.36 19.02
N MET A 335 -8.04 -4.06 17.94
CA MET A 335 -8.69 -3.46 16.78
C MET A 335 -9.92 -4.26 16.33
N ILE A 336 -10.94 -3.55 15.86
CA ILE A 336 -12.12 -4.07 15.16
C ILE A 336 -12.16 -3.42 13.79
N HIS A 337 -12.19 -4.19 12.70
CA HIS A 337 -12.15 -3.65 11.34
C HIS A 337 -12.78 -4.57 10.30
N ASP A 338 -12.95 -4.05 9.09
CA ASP A 338 -13.34 -4.78 7.87
C ASP A 338 -12.46 -4.39 6.65
N SER A 339 -11.29 -3.80 6.92
CA SER A 339 -10.35 -3.34 5.90
C SER A 339 -9.43 -4.45 5.41
N GLY A 340 -9.21 -4.55 4.10
CA GLY A 340 -8.32 -5.56 3.49
C GLY A 340 -6.85 -5.38 3.86
N SER A 341 -6.32 -4.15 3.90
CA SER A 341 -4.91 -3.89 4.22
C SER A 341 -4.59 -4.10 5.71
N PHE A 342 -5.48 -3.68 6.59
CA PHE A 342 -5.29 -3.81 8.04
C PHE A 342 -5.32 -5.26 8.52
N THR A 343 -5.89 -6.18 7.72
CA THR A 343 -5.86 -7.62 7.99
C THR A 343 -4.45 -8.15 8.26
N THR A 344 -3.45 -7.59 7.61
CA THR A 344 -2.04 -7.98 7.85
C THR A 344 -1.29 -6.93 8.67
N GLU A 345 -1.49 -5.65 8.38
CA GLU A 345 -0.68 -4.59 8.99
C GLU A 345 -0.85 -4.53 10.51
N TYR A 346 -2.05 -4.79 11.05
CA TYR A 346 -2.26 -4.80 12.50
C TYR A 346 -1.65 -6.02 13.21
N LEU A 347 -1.45 -7.14 12.50
CA LEU A 347 -0.81 -8.34 13.09
C LEU A 347 0.66 -8.12 13.50
N PHE A 348 1.30 -7.05 13.03
CA PHE A 348 2.61 -6.66 13.53
C PHE A 348 2.60 -6.26 15.01
N THR A 349 1.47 -5.81 15.53
CA THR A 349 1.30 -5.52 16.98
C THR A 349 1.16 -6.79 17.81
N ARG A 350 0.71 -7.90 17.20
CA ARG A 350 0.30 -9.17 17.85
C ARG A 350 -0.84 -9.04 18.84
N ASN A 351 -1.46 -7.87 18.93
CA ASN A 351 -2.61 -7.59 19.78
C ASN A 351 -3.89 -8.27 19.23
N PRO A 352 -4.91 -8.48 20.07
CA PRO A 352 -6.21 -8.99 19.66
C PRO A 352 -6.81 -8.15 18.54
N VAL A 353 -7.33 -8.83 17.52
CA VAL A 353 -7.96 -8.16 16.37
C VAL A 353 -9.19 -8.92 15.91
N MET A 354 -10.26 -8.18 15.62
CA MET A 354 -11.51 -8.74 15.10
C MET A 354 -11.79 -8.22 13.70
N TYR A 355 -12.08 -9.15 12.79
CA TYR A 355 -12.50 -8.85 11.43
C TYR A 355 -14.02 -9.00 11.31
N LEU A 356 -14.67 -7.92 10.87
CA LEU A 356 -16.14 -7.91 10.70
C LEU A 356 -16.51 -8.40 9.30
N SER A 357 -16.70 -9.69 9.14
CA SER A 357 -17.17 -10.34 7.92
C SER A 357 -17.58 -11.77 8.22
N ASP A 358 -18.44 -12.35 7.39
CA ASP A 358 -18.67 -13.79 7.38
C ASP A 358 -17.55 -14.53 6.62
N GLU A 359 -17.36 -15.82 6.94
CA GLU A 359 -16.31 -16.66 6.35
C GLU A 359 -16.49 -16.84 4.84
N THR A 360 -17.73 -16.83 4.35
CA THR A 360 -18.04 -17.00 2.92
C THR A 360 -17.54 -15.81 2.11
N LEU A 361 -17.72 -14.62 2.64
CA LEU A 361 -17.23 -13.39 2.03
C LEU A 361 -15.70 -13.31 2.09
N ALA A 362 -15.11 -13.65 3.22
CA ALA A 362 -13.66 -13.70 3.41
C ALA A 362 -12.98 -14.66 2.42
N ALA A 363 -13.55 -15.86 2.21
CA ALA A 363 -13.02 -16.85 1.26
C ALA A 363 -13.02 -16.36 -0.20
N LYS A 364 -13.93 -15.45 -0.56
CA LYS A 364 -13.96 -14.82 -1.89
C LYS A 364 -13.02 -13.62 -2.01
N ARG A 365 -12.74 -12.95 -0.90
CA ARG A 365 -12.01 -11.70 -0.87
C ARG A 365 -10.50 -11.88 -0.78
N PHE A 366 -10.06 -12.86 0.00
CA PHE A 366 -8.65 -13.03 0.34
C PHE A 366 -7.96 -14.09 -0.52
N GLY A 367 -6.76 -13.79 -0.98
CA GLY A 367 -5.83 -14.75 -1.54
C GLY A 367 -5.19 -15.67 -0.47
N PRO A 368 -4.33 -16.62 -0.88
CA PRO A 368 -3.77 -17.63 0.03
C PRO A 368 -3.08 -17.04 1.27
N PHE A 369 -2.34 -15.94 1.13
CA PHE A 369 -1.72 -15.26 2.25
C PHE A 369 -2.77 -14.52 3.10
N GLY A 370 -3.69 -13.80 2.46
CA GLY A 370 -4.76 -13.08 3.14
C GLY A 370 -5.66 -13.99 3.98
N LEU A 371 -5.96 -15.22 3.51
CA LEU A 371 -6.70 -16.21 4.30
C LEU A 371 -5.96 -16.66 5.56
N LYS A 372 -4.62 -16.80 5.47
CA LYS A 372 -3.82 -17.12 6.67
C LYS A 372 -3.81 -15.96 7.67
N SER A 373 -3.69 -14.75 7.17
CA SER A 373 -3.77 -13.53 7.95
C SER A 373 -5.14 -13.37 8.60
N TYR A 374 -6.22 -13.54 7.82
CA TYR A 374 -7.60 -13.54 8.30
C TYR A 374 -7.83 -14.57 9.39
N GLY A 375 -7.26 -15.77 9.26
CA GLY A 375 -7.34 -16.82 10.27
C GLY A 375 -6.78 -16.43 11.65
N CYS A 376 -5.97 -15.38 11.75
CA CYS A 376 -5.42 -14.87 13.01
C CYS A 376 -6.34 -13.86 13.72
N HIS A 377 -7.53 -13.61 13.15
CA HIS A 377 -8.53 -12.68 13.68
C HIS A 377 -9.67 -13.42 14.39
N TYR A 378 -10.27 -12.76 15.37
CA TYR A 378 -11.63 -13.07 15.78
C TYR A 378 -12.58 -12.65 14.66
N HIS A 379 -13.67 -13.38 14.46
CA HIS A 379 -14.62 -13.09 13.38
C HIS A 379 -16.00 -12.83 13.95
N GLY A 380 -16.78 -12.00 13.27
CA GLY A 380 -18.16 -11.73 13.60
C GLY A 380 -18.83 -10.77 12.64
N VAL A 381 -20.16 -10.80 12.63
CA VAL A 381 -21.00 -9.93 11.77
C VAL A 381 -22.11 -9.26 12.59
N SER A 382 -22.21 -9.59 13.88
CA SER A 382 -23.27 -9.12 14.76
C SER A 382 -22.74 -8.33 15.95
N CYS A 383 -23.59 -7.47 16.53
CA CYS A 383 -23.28 -6.76 17.77
C CYS A 383 -22.99 -7.70 18.94
N VAL A 384 -23.60 -8.90 18.99
CA VAL A 384 -23.38 -9.90 20.05
C VAL A 384 -21.94 -10.43 20.01
N GLU A 385 -21.40 -10.72 18.83
CA GLU A 385 -20.03 -11.20 18.66
C GLU A 385 -19.00 -10.12 18.98
N VAL A 386 -19.27 -8.88 18.54
CA VAL A 386 -18.43 -7.71 18.88
C VAL A 386 -18.44 -7.50 20.40
N GLU A 387 -19.60 -7.55 21.03
CA GLU A 387 -19.70 -7.38 22.46
C GLU A 387 -18.95 -8.46 23.25
N LYS A 388 -19.05 -9.72 22.81
CA LYS A 388 -18.29 -10.83 23.39
C LYS A 388 -16.78 -10.61 23.25
N PHE A 389 -16.30 -10.17 22.08
CA PHE A 389 -14.90 -9.84 21.87
C PHE A 389 -14.43 -8.73 22.82
N LEU A 390 -15.22 -7.66 22.97
CA LEU A 390 -14.88 -6.57 23.89
C LEU A 390 -14.85 -7.03 25.36
N ALA A 391 -15.83 -7.80 25.79
CA ALA A 391 -15.93 -8.25 27.19
C ALA A 391 -14.88 -9.31 27.52
N ASP A 392 -14.81 -10.38 26.74
CA ASP A 392 -14.02 -11.57 27.07
C ASP A 392 -12.54 -11.39 26.69
N VAL A 393 -12.27 -10.85 25.49
CA VAL A 393 -10.91 -10.77 24.99
C VAL A 393 -10.24 -9.46 25.42
N VAL A 394 -10.90 -8.32 25.20
CA VAL A 394 -10.27 -7.02 25.44
C VAL A 394 -10.24 -6.67 26.94
N ILE A 395 -11.39 -6.77 27.63
CA ILE A 395 -11.49 -6.36 29.04
C ILE A 395 -10.96 -7.46 29.96
N ALA A 396 -11.46 -8.71 29.80
CA ALA A 396 -11.06 -9.82 30.68
C ALA A 396 -9.67 -10.38 30.35
N GLY A 397 -9.11 -10.08 29.14
CA GLY A 397 -7.78 -10.54 28.71
C GLY A 397 -7.72 -12.02 28.31
N ASN A 398 -8.87 -12.66 28.03
CA ASN A 398 -8.93 -14.05 27.59
C ASN A 398 -8.67 -14.13 26.09
N ASP A 399 -7.41 -14.25 25.69
CA ASP A 399 -7.00 -14.21 24.30
C ASP A 399 -6.40 -15.57 23.82
N PRO A 400 -7.24 -16.56 23.53
CA PRO A 400 -6.79 -17.88 23.07
C PRO A 400 -6.12 -17.87 21.70
N MET A 401 -6.28 -16.80 20.89
CA MET A 401 -5.62 -16.68 19.57
C MET A 401 -4.24 -16.01 19.62
N LYS A 402 -3.73 -15.69 20.80
CA LYS A 402 -2.44 -15.01 20.95
C LYS A 402 -1.30 -15.81 20.35
N GLU A 403 -1.19 -17.10 20.67
CA GLU A 403 -0.15 -18.01 20.16
C GLU A 403 -0.19 -18.07 18.62
N GLN A 404 -1.38 -18.18 18.05
CA GLN A 404 -1.55 -18.22 16.59
C GLN A 404 -1.07 -16.94 15.90
N ARG A 405 -1.28 -15.76 16.52
CA ARG A 405 -0.74 -14.49 16.00
C ARG A 405 0.78 -14.39 16.13
N ASP A 406 1.32 -14.86 17.27
CA ASP A 406 2.76 -14.91 17.49
C ASP A 406 3.44 -15.86 16.48
N ASP A 407 2.87 -17.02 16.20
CA ASP A 407 3.34 -17.97 15.18
C ASP A 407 3.27 -17.36 13.77
N PHE A 408 2.17 -16.72 13.44
CA PHE A 408 2.02 -16.04 12.14
C PHE A 408 3.07 -14.94 11.96
N PHE A 409 3.30 -14.11 12.99
CA PHE A 409 4.34 -13.10 12.97
C PHE A 409 5.72 -13.71 12.74
N ASN A 410 6.07 -14.75 13.51
CA ASN A 410 7.37 -15.41 13.41
C ASN A 410 7.58 -16.06 12.04
N GLN A 411 6.54 -16.63 11.44
CA GLN A 411 6.62 -17.34 10.17
C GLN A 411 6.63 -16.41 8.96
N TYR A 412 5.86 -15.30 8.97
CA TYR A 412 5.57 -14.51 7.78
C TYR A 412 5.98 -13.03 7.85
N LEU A 413 6.06 -12.45 9.04
CA LEU A 413 6.23 -11.01 9.19
C LEU A 413 7.59 -10.60 9.75
N LYS A 414 8.26 -11.51 10.42
CA LYS A 414 9.59 -11.29 10.99
C LYS A 414 10.62 -11.00 9.88
N PRO A 415 11.63 -10.15 10.15
CA PRO A 415 12.71 -9.89 9.20
C PRO A 415 13.39 -11.17 8.71
N ILE A 416 13.57 -11.30 7.39
CA ILE A 416 14.17 -12.47 6.75
C ILE A 416 15.67 -12.46 7.04
N ASP A 417 16.18 -13.55 7.62
CA ASP A 417 17.60 -13.68 8.04
C ASP A 417 18.05 -12.54 8.98
N GLY A 418 17.12 -11.96 9.73
CA GLY A 418 17.38 -10.82 10.61
C GLY A 418 17.62 -9.49 9.90
N MET A 419 17.45 -9.43 8.58
CA MET A 419 17.70 -8.24 7.76
C MET A 419 16.41 -7.46 7.54
N MET A 420 16.40 -6.16 7.85
CA MET A 420 15.24 -5.30 7.62
C MET A 420 14.88 -5.24 6.12
N PRO A 421 13.60 -5.03 5.77
CA PRO A 421 13.17 -4.97 4.36
C PRO A 421 13.96 -3.99 3.50
N SER A 422 14.26 -2.80 3.99
CA SER A 422 15.06 -1.80 3.28
C SER A 422 16.50 -2.27 3.01
N ASP A 423 17.15 -2.86 4.01
CA ASP A 423 18.52 -3.39 3.88
C ASP A 423 18.55 -4.60 2.92
N ARG A 424 17.53 -5.46 3.00
CA ARG A 424 17.40 -6.60 2.11
C ARG A 424 17.23 -6.17 0.65
N ILE A 425 16.46 -5.11 0.39
CA ILE A 425 16.33 -4.54 -0.96
C ILE A 425 17.68 -4.03 -1.47
N ILE A 426 18.44 -3.29 -0.66
CA ILE A 426 19.77 -2.81 -1.04
C ILE A 426 20.70 -3.99 -1.31
N TYR A 427 20.71 -5.01 -0.46
CA TYR A 427 21.49 -6.23 -0.63
C TYR A 427 21.17 -6.93 -1.97
N GLU A 428 19.91 -7.12 -2.31
CA GLU A 428 19.54 -7.81 -3.56
C GLU A 428 19.83 -6.96 -4.81
N ILE A 429 19.75 -5.63 -4.72
CA ILE A 429 20.21 -4.72 -5.79
C ILE A 429 21.73 -4.87 -5.97
N GLU A 430 22.51 -4.81 -4.90
CA GLU A 430 23.98 -4.95 -4.95
C GLU A 430 24.40 -6.32 -5.45
N LYS A 431 23.74 -7.37 -5.02
CA LYS A 431 23.96 -8.75 -5.50
C LYS A 431 23.75 -8.85 -7.01
N LEU A 432 22.68 -8.23 -7.56
CA LEU A 432 22.43 -8.22 -9.00
C LEU A 432 23.45 -7.37 -9.77
N ILE A 433 23.93 -6.27 -9.19
CA ILE A 433 24.95 -5.43 -9.80
C ILE A 433 26.29 -6.16 -9.89
N ASN A 434 26.59 -7.00 -8.92
CA ASN A 434 27.90 -7.67 -8.81
C ASN A 434 27.92 -9.10 -9.37
N SER A 435 26.75 -9.64 -9.76
CA SER A 435 26.67 -10.94 -10.45
C SER A 435 27.22 -10.85 -11.86
#